data_8fda2e6f2f5abcacd55cc1f6a1fd101c
#
_entry.id   8fda2e6f2f5abcacd55cc1f6a1fd101c
#
_cell.length_a   1.000
_cell.length_b   1.000
_cell.length_c   1.000
_cell.angle_alpha   90.00
_cell.angle_beta   90.00
_cell.angle_gamma   90.00
#
_symmetry.space_group_name_H-M   'P 1'
#
loop_
_entity.id
_entity.type
_entity.pdbx_description
1 polymer ?
#
loop_
_entity_poly.entity_id
_entity_poly.type
_entity_poly.pdbx_seq_one_letter_code
_entity_poly.pdbx_strand_id
1 'polypeptide(L)'
;MKYIILGHENPDVDCFVSGYLLEKVMKKRGYDVSFCIPDKVLSTESETICSKYKLNVRKYMVDKLEEDAKYILVDHNEREVPGEIIAVLDHHPTPKDKSDIPYYRNEKISATALLIAKECQEELTKKDVELACLATFMDTVSFHSTKTVKKDMSWVNEMTTRYELDYDEMYREGLCLTELTDVEEIAFNGLKKADYDGFTIHSSYIQIVDLEKNEKIIQDILKKLKKYRKKEKVDLFVFIVYDMTNFYTKVYKINDDIDYDEYFLYASRGNTIIPDIVKKYCKK
;
A
#
# COMPACT_ATOMS: atom_id res chain seq x y z
N MET A 1 -27.45 -16.93 -1.93
CA MET A 1 -26.12 -17.06 -2.59
C MET A 1 -25.19 -16.15 -1.84
N LYS A 2 -24.10 -16.67 -1.31
CA LYS A 2 -23.16 -15.94 -0.50
C LYS A 2 -22.04 -15.34 -1.35
N TYR A 3 -21.69 -14.09 -1.07
CA TYR A 3 -20.58 -13.39 -1.71
C TYR A 3 -19.46 -13.17 -0.68
N ILE A 4 -18.21 -13.34 -1.11
CA ILE A 4 -17.03 -13.08 -0.30
C ILE A 4 -16.20 -12.02 -1.01
N ILE A 5 -15.98 -10.89 -0.33
CA ILE A 5 -15.02 -9.87 -0.76
C ILE A 5 -13.67 -10.25 -0.20
N LEU A 6 -12.64 -10.24 -1.04
CA LEU A 6 -11.28 -10.63 -0.68
C LEU A 6 -10.28 -9.60 -1.20
N GLY A 7 -9.44 -9.12 -0.30
CA GLY A 7 -8.30 -8.27 -0.61
C GLY A 7 -7.01 -9.05 -0.85
N HIS A 8 -5.91 -8.35 -1.15
CA HIS A 8 -4.58 -8.97 -1.24
C HIS A 8 -4.07 -9.44 0.13
N GLU A 9 -2.98 -10.21 0.15
CA GLU A 9 -2.29 -10.61 1.39
C GLU A 9 -1.74 -9.38 2.12
N ASN A 10 -1.84 -9.39 3.47
CA ASN A 10 -1.47 -8.26 4.31
C ASN A 10 -2.13 -6.96 3.85
N PRO A 11 -3.48 -6.85 3.91
CA PRO A 11 -4.20 -5.69 3.41
C PRO A 11 -3.62 -4.38 3.94
N ASP A 12 -3.24 -3.51 3.04
CA ASP A 12 -2.90 -2.13 3.35
C ASP A 12 -4.18 -1.29 3.53
N VAL A 13 -4.04 0.01 3.70
CA VAL A 13 -5.20 0.88 3.99
C VAL A 13 -6.18 0.91 2.83
N ASP A 14 -5.70 0.95 1.58
CA ASP A 14 -6.60 0.95 0.41
C ASP A 14 -7.35 -0.37 0.29
N CYS A 15 -6.66 -1.47 0.40
CA CYS A 15 -7.24 -2.79 0.34
C CYS A 15 -8.30 -3.02 1.44
N PHE A 16 -7.97 -2.67 2.69
CA PHE A 16 -8.89 -2.84 3.82
C PHE A 16 -10.13 -1.95 3.68
N VAL A 17 -9.95 -0.66 3.37
CA VAL A 17 -11.06 0.28 3.20
C VAL A 17 -11.92 -0.11 2.02
N SER A 18 -11.34 -0.56 0.92
CA SER A 18 -12.08 -1.08 -0.24
C SER A 18 -13.02 -2.23 0.13
N GLY A 19 -12.49 -3.23 0.83
CA GLY A 19 -13.30 -4.36 1.29
C GLY A 19 -14.40 -3.94 2.27
N TYR A 20 -14.08 -3.07 3.22
CA TYR A 20 -15.01 -2.52 4.20
C TYR A 20 -16.16 -1.74 3.56
N LEU A 21 -15.85 -0.83 2.63
CA LEU A 21 -16.85 -0.01 1.95
C LEU A 21 -17.75 -0.85 1.06
N LEU A 22 -17.19 -1.76 0.28
CA LEU A 22 -17.94 -2.62 -0.63
C LEU A 22 -18.87 -3.56 0.14
N GLU A 23 -18.40 -4.17 1.24
CA GLU A 23 -19.26 -4.98 2.12
C GLU A 23 -20.46 -4.18 2.64
N LYS A 24 -20.19 -2.96 3.12
CA LYS A 24 -21.24 -2.09 3.67
C LYS A 24 -22.31 -1.73 2.64
N VAL A 25 -21.88 -1.33 1.44
CA VAL A 25 -22.79 -0.97 0.34
C VAL A 25 -23.59 -2.18 -0.12
N MET A 26 -22.95 -3.32 -0.34
CA MET A 26 -23.66 -4.52 -0.78
C MET A 26 -24.66 -5.02 0.26
N LYS A 27 -24.34 -4.98 1.55
CA LYS A 27 -25.29 -5.29 2.61
C LYS A 27 -26.48 -4.34 2.62
N LYS A 28 -26.25 -3.03 2.41
CA LYS A 28 -27.34 -2.05 2.31
C LYS A 28 -28.27 -2.33 1.12
N ARG A 29 -27.74 -2.89 0.05
CA ARG A 29 -28.48 -3.34 -1.14
C ARG A 29 -29.14 -4.72 -0.97
N GLY A 30 -28.99 -5.35 0.20
CA GLY A 30 -29.65 -6.63 0.53
C GLY A 30 -28.87 -7.88 0.12
N TYR A 31 -27.60 -7.79 -0.26
CA TYR A 31 -26.77 -8.94 -0.57
C TYR A 31 -26.26 -9.63 0.70
N ASP A 32 -26.21 -10.98 0.65
CA ASP A 32 -25.52 -11.78 1.65
C ASP A 32 -24.01 -11.79 1.30
N VAL A 33 -23.28 -10.90 1.94
CA VAL A 33 -21.86 -10.64 1.62
C VAL A 33 -21.02 -10.49 2.88
N SER A 34 -19.77 -10.95 2.82
CA SER A 34 -18.78 -10.80 3.89
C SER A 34 -17.44 -10.39 3.31
N PHE A 35 -16.81 -9.36 3.88
CA PHE A 35 -15.39 -9.10 3.66
C PHE A 35 -14.58 -10.07 4.52
N CYS A 36 -13.55 -10.72 3.95
CA CYS A 36 -12.76 -11.75 4.63
C CYS A 36 -11.26 -11.46 4.53
N ILE A 37 -10.55 -11.70 5.63
CA ILE A 37 -9.09 -11.59 5.76
C ILE A 37 -8.58 -12.95 6.27
N PRO A 38 -8.30 -13.91 5.38
CA PRO A 38 -7.88 -15.27 5.78
C PRO A 38 -6.47 -15.30 6.39
N ASP A 39 -5.61 -14.37 6.00
CA ASP A 39 -4.23 -14.30 6.52
C ASP A 39 -4.14 -13.83 7.97
N LYS A 40 -5.23 -13.25 8.48
CA LYS A 40 -5.34 -12.70 9.85
C LYS A 40 -4.27 -11.68 10.21
N VAL A 41 -3.70 -11.04 9.20
CA VAL A 41 -2.67 -10.01 9.31
C VAL A 41 -3.11 -8.80 8.51
N LEU A 42 -2.82 -7.62 9.02
CA LEU A 42 -2.95 -6.35 8.31
C LEU A 42 -1.57 -5.69 8.23
N SER A 43 -1.43 -4.72 7.33
CA SER A 43 -0.29 -3.82 7.42
C SER A 43 -0.34 -2.99 8.71
N THR A 44 0.80 -2.53 9.20
CA THR A 44 0.88 -1.68 10.40
C THR A 44 0.03 -0.41 10.24
N GLU A 45 0.01 0.13 9.03
CA GLU A 45 -0.80 1.28 8.66
C GLU A 45 -2.30 0.98 8.83
N SER A 46 -2.74 -0.15 8.30
CA SER A 46 -4.15 -0.58 8.43
C SER A 46 -4.55 -0.82 9.86
N GLU A 47 -3.69 -1.44 10.68
CA GLU A 47 -3.95 -1.64 12.11
C GLU A 47 -4.11 -0.30 12.85
N THR A 48 -3.23 0.65 12.58
CA THR A 48 -3.27 2.00 13.16
C THR A 48 -4.58 2.71 12.81
N ILE A 49 -4.93 2.76 11.52
CA ILE A 49 -6.16 3.39 11.03
C ILE A 49 -7.39 2.69 11.60
N CYS A 50 -7.43 1.36 11.59
CA CYS A 50 -8.55 0.61 12.14
C CYS A 50 -8.76 0.88 13.64
N SER A 51 -7.67 0.95 14.41
CA SER A 51 -7.71 1.29 15.83
C SER A 51 -8.29 2.68 16.06
N LYS A 52 -7.76 3.69 15.34
CA LYS A 52 -8.20 5.08 15.43
C LYS A 52 -9.67 5.25 15.08
N TYR A 53 -10.09 4.68 13.97
CA TYR A 53 -11.48 4.74 13.51
C TYR A 53 -12.39 3.75 14.22
N LYS A 54 -11.91 3.03 15.25
CA LYS A 54 -12.66 2.04 16.04
C LYS A 54 -13.37 1.02 15.14
N LEU A 55 -12.66 0.52 14.13
CA LEU A 55 -13.14 -0.54 13.26
C LEU A 55 -12.83 -1.90 13.88
N ASN A 56 -13.83 -2.77 13.97
CA ASN A 56 -13.64 -4.12 14.52
C ASN A 56 -13.05 -5.03 13.43
N VAL A 57 -11.73 -5.05 13.31
CA VAL A 57 -11.00 -5.86 12.32
C VAL A 57 -11.22 -7.36 12.53
N ARG A 58 -11.29 -7.81 13.77
CA ARG A 58 -11.40 -9.24 14.12
C ARG A 58 -12.60 -9.92 13.47
N LYS A 59 -13.68 -9.17 13.22
CA LYS A 59 -14.89 -9.73 12.56
C LYS A 59 -14.64 -10.14 11.10
N TYR A 60 -13.56 -9.66 10.47
CA TYR A 60 -13.20 -9.97 9.09
C TYR A 60 -12.18 -11.11 8.99
N MET A 61 -11.50 -11.42 10.10
CA MET A 61 -10.50 -12.49 10.15
C MET A 61 -11.20 -13.85 10.15
N VAL A 62 -10.88 -14.70 9.18
CA VAL A 62 -11.48 -16.03 9.02
C VAL A 62 -10.38 -17.10 9.00
N ASP A 63 -10.73 -18.32 9.44
CA ASP A 63 -9.78 -19.45 9.42
C ASP A 63 -9.70 -20.10 8.03
N LYS A 64 -10.79 -20.07 7.28
CA LYS A 64 -10.90 -20.73 5.97
C LYS A 64 -11.86 -19.96 5.08
N LEU A 65 -11.56 -19.92 3.79
CA LEU A 65 -12.48 -19.45 2.75
C LEU A 65 -13.48 -20.54 2.37
N GLU A 66 -14.67 -20.16 1.94
CA GLU A 66 -15.76 -21.07 1.58
C GLU A 66 -15.66 -21.50 0.12
N GLU A 67 -15.73 -22.80 -0.16
CA GLU A 67 -15.54 -23.36 -1.50
C GLU A 67 -16.71 -23.05 -2.47
N ASP A 68 -17.93 -22.95 -1.97
CA ASP A 68 -19.13 -22.71 -2.78
C ASP A 68 -19.53 -21.21 -2.86
N ALA A 69 -18.68 -20.30 -2.41
CA ALA A 69 -18.96 -18.88 -2.45
C ALA A 69 -18.58 -18.24 -3.81
N LYS A 70 -19.21 -17.10 -4.09
CA LYS A 70 -18.81 -16.23 -5.19
C LYS A 70 -17.89 -15.13 -4.67
N TYR A 71 -16.73 -14.97 -5.33
CA TYR A 71 -15.68 -14.09 -4.88
C TYR A 71 -15.67 -12.78 -5.64
N ILE A 72 -15.43 -11.70 -4.91
CA ILE A 72 -15.20 -10.35 -5.41
C ILE A 72 -13.82 -9.93 -4.93
N LEU A 73 -12.89 -9.72 -5.85
CA LEU A 73 -11.55 -9.25 -5.50
C LEU A 73 -11.53 -7.72 -5.47
N VAL A 74 -10.86 -7.16 -4.47
CA VAL A 74 -10.65 -5.72 -4.32
C VAL A 74 -9.18 -5.40 -4.12
N ASP A 75 -8.71 -4.38 -4.82
CA ASP A 75 -7.35 -3.86 -4.74
C ASP A 75 -6.25 -4.87 -5.15
N HIS A 76 -6.63 -5.83 -5.91
CA HIS A 76 -5.76 -6.79 -6.62
C HIS A 76 -6.57 -7.62 -7.61
N ASN A 77 -5.86 -8.38 -8.48
CA ASN A 77 -6.49 -9.15 -9.55
C ASN A 77 -5.90 -10.57 -9.76
N GLU A 78 -5.06 -11.04 -8.85
CA GLU A 78 -4.29 -12.29 -9.08
C GLU A 78 -4.46 -13.38 -8.00
N ARG A 79 -5.17 -13.10 -6.89
CA ARG A 79 -5.31 -14.08 -5.80
C ARG A 79 -6.16 -15.27 -6.21
N GLU A 80 -5.65 -16.47 -5.96
CA GLU A 80 -6.42 -17.70 -6.12
C GLU A 80 -7.45 -17.84 -5.00
N VAL A 81 -8.62 -18.32 -5.35
CA VAL A 81 -9.74 -18.55 -4.43
C VAL A 81 -10.34 -19.94 -4.66
N PRO A 82 -10.96 -20.56 -3.63
CA PRO A 82 -11.54 -21.91 -3.78
C PRO A 82 -12.89 -21.93 -4.51
N GLY A 83 -13.42 -20.78 -4.91
CA GLY A 83 -14.71 -20.64 -5.60
C GLY A 83 -14.60 -19.85 -6.89
N GLU A 84 -15.74 -19.38 -7.39
CA GLU A 84 -15.84 -18.60 -8.64
C GLU A 84 -15.55 -17.11 -8.38
N ILE A 85 -14.60 -16.52 -9.11
CA ILE A 85 -14.40 -15.05 -9.11
C ILE A 85 -15.42 -14.44 -10.09
N ILE A 86 -16.33 -13.65 -9.57
CA ILE A 86 -17.38 -13.01 -10.36
C ILE A 86 -17.16 -11.51 -10.58
N ALA A 87 -16.32 -10.90 -9.77
CA ALA A 87 -16.00 -9.49 -9.90
C ALA A 87 -14.57 -9.17 -9.45
N VAL A 88 -14.00 -8.15 -10.07
CA VAL A 88 -12.73 -7.52 -9.68
C VAL A 88 -12.91 -6.01 -9.73
N LEU A 89 -12.53 -5.32 -8.65
CA LEU A 89 -12.39 -3.87 -8.59
C LEU A 89 -10.95 -3.55 -8.18
N ASP A 90 -10.18 -2.94 -9.08
CA ASP A 90 -8.73 -2.81 -8.90
C ASP A 90 -8.17 -1.60 -9.65
N HIS A 91 -6.97 -1.18 -9.30
CA HIS A 91 -6.21 -0.14 -9.98
C HIS A 91 -4.76 -0.55 -10.31
N HIS A 92 -4.38 -1.78 -9.99
CA HIS A 92 -3.05 -2.30 -10.26
C HIS A 92 -2.90 -2.78 -11.72
N PRO A 93 -1.68 -2.75 -12.29
CA PRO A 93 -1.43 -3.32 -13.61
C PRO A 93 -1.88 -4.78 -13.69
N THR A 94 -2.53 -5.14 -14.79
CA THR A 94 -2.98 -6.51 -15.06
C THR A 94 -2.15 -7.12 -16.17
N PRO A 95 -1.33 -8.15 -15.90
CA PRO A 95 -0.52 -8.80 -16.92
C PRO A 95 -1.30 -9.83 -17.76
N LYS A 96 -2.51 -10.21 -17.35
CA LYS A 96 -3.32 -11.27 -17.97
C LYS A 96 -4.66 -10.75 -18.46
N ASP A 97 -5.15 -11.35 -19.53
CA ASP A 97 -6.55 -11.18 -19.96
C ASP A 97 -7.50 -11.77 -18.90
N LYS A 98 -8.49 -10.98 -18.52
CA LYS A 98 -9.51 -11.30 -17.50
C LYS A 98 -10.93 -11.21 -18.08
N SER A 99 -11.06 -11.41 -19.39
CA SER A 99 -12.34 -11.30 -20.11
C SER A 99 -13.39 -12.34 -19.69
N ASP A 100 -12.97 -13.39 -19.00
CA ASP A 100 -13.83 -14.44 -18.43
C ASP A 100 -14.51 -14.05 -17.11
N ILE A 101 -14.07 -12.97 -16.46
CA ILE A 101 -14.68 -12.48 -15.21
C ILE A 101 -15.90 -11.62 -15.55
N PRO A 102 -17.11 -11.96 -15.03
CA PRO A 102 -18.36 -11.27 -15.42
C PRO A 102 -18.36 -9.76 -15.17
N TYR A 103 -17.74 -9.30 -14.10
CA TYR A 103 -17.57 -7.88 -13.81
C TYR A 103 -16.10 -7.58 -13.51
N TYR A 104 -15.38 -7.11 -14.51
CA TYR A 104 -13.98 -6.75 -14.37
C TYR A 104 -13.79 -5.23 -14.54
N ARG A 105 -13.43 -4.55 -13.44
CA ARG A 105 -13.20 -3.13 -13.43
C ARG A 105 -11.81 -2.83 -12.87
N ASN A 106 -10.89 -2.61 -13.78
CA ASN A 106 -9.53 -2.17 -13.50
C ASN A 106 -9.33 -0.83 -14.21
N GLU A 107 -9.15 0.22 -13.43
CA GLU A 107 -9.05 1.58 -13.95
C GLU A 107 -7.79 2.28 -13.44
N LYS A 108 -7.27 3.19 -14.26
CA LYS A 108 -6.24 4.11 -13.79
C LYS A 108 -6.87 5.15 -12.86
N ILE A 109 -6.89 4.84 -11.59
CA ILE A 109 -7.40 5.65 -10.47
C ILE A 109 -6.39 5.63 -9.33
N SER A 110 -6.43 6.63 -8.44
CA SER A 110 -5.45 6.81 -7.36
C SER A 110 -5.55 5.78 -6.24
N ALA A 111 -6.71 5.15 -6.07
CA ALA A 111 -6.97 4.11 -5.05
C ALA A 111 -8.24 3.32 -5.40
N THR A 112 -8.31 2.06 -5.04
CA THR A 112 -9.52 1.23 -5.23
C THR A 112 -10.67 1.69 -4.31
N ALA A 113 -10.37 2.11 -3.09
CA ALA A 113 -11.37 2.70 -2.19
C ALA A 113 -12.03 3.94 -2.79
N LEU A 114 -11.27 4.75 -3.52
CA LEU A 114 -11.79 5.90 -4.24
C LEU A 114 -12.72 5.49 -5.40
N LEU A 115 -12.40 4.42 -6.12
CA LEU A 115 -13.26 3.86 -7.16
C LEU A 115 -14.63 3.52 -6.59
N ILE A 116 -14.65 2.75 -5.49
CA ILE A 116 -15.87 2.35 -4.80
C ILE A 116 -16.63 3.57 -4.25
N ALA A 117 -15.92 4.52 -3.65
CA ALA A 117 -16.54 5.70 -3.07
C ALA A 117 -17.22 6.60 -4.13
N LYS A 118 -16.60 6.77 -5.29
CA LYS A 118 -17.20 7.53 -6.41
C LYS A 118 -18.47 6.89 -6.93
N GLU A 119 -18.52 5.56 -7.03
CA GLU A 119 -19.67 4.83 -7.54
C GLU A 119 -20.84 4.76 -6.57
N CYS A 120 -20.52 4.71 -5.28
CA CYS A 120 -21.50 4.45 -4.23
C CYS A 120 -21.73 5.66 -3.32
N GLN A 121 -21.37 6.86 -3.76
CA GLN A 121 -21.33 8.08 -2.94
C GLN A 121 -22.64 8.34 -2.18
N GLU A 122 -23.79 8.10 -2.80
CA GLU A 122 -25.12 8.31 -2.19
C GLU A 122 -25.43 7.35 -1.03
N GLU A 123 -24.68 6.26 -0.94
CA GLU A 123 -24.89 5.22 0.09
C GLU A 123 -23.91 5.34 1.25
N LEU A 124 -22.88 6.18 1.10
CA LEU A 124 -21.80 6.34 2.07
C LEU A 124 -22.14 7.41 3.12
N THR A 125 -21.67 7.17 4.33
CA THR A 125 -21.72 8.17 5.42
C THR A 125 -20.49 9.08 5.38
N LYS A 126 -20.49 10.20 6.13
CA LYS A 126 -19.32 11.07 6.29
C LYS A 126 -18.06 10.24 6.63
N LYS A 127 -18.16 9.33 7.61
CA LYS A 127 -17.04 8.46 8.03
C LYS A 127 -16.52 7.57 6.89
N ASP A 128 -17.40 7.06 6.04
CA ASP A 128 -17.01 6.21 4.91
C ASP A 128 -16.24 7.02 3.85
N VAL A 129 -16.71 8.23 3.57
CA VAL A 129 -16.02 9.16 2.66
C VAL A 129 -14.67 9.58 3.22
N GLU A 130 -14.60 9.86 4.51
CA GLU A 130 -13.34 10.16 5.21
C GLU A 130 -12.33 9.02 5.08
N LEU A 131 -12.77 7.77 5.30
CA LEU A 131 -11.91 6.59 5.12
C LEU A 131 -11.44 6.43 3.66
N ALA A 132 -12.31 6.68 2.67
CA ALA A 132 -11.93 6.61 1.26
C ALA A 132 -10.90 7.69 0.88
N CYS A 133 -11.06 8.91 1.39
CA CYS A 133 -10.08 9.98 1.23
C CYS A 133 -8.75 9.61 1.88
N LEU A 134 -8.78 9.09 3.10
CA LEU A 134 -7.60 8.65 3.83
C LEU A 134 -6.86 7.54 3.08
N ALA A 135 -7.56 6.50 2.61
CA ALA A 135 -6.97 5.44 1.79
C ALA A 135 -6.28 6.01 0.54
N THR A 136 -6.92 6.98 -0.12
CA THR A 136 -6.34 7.66 -1.29
C THR A 136 -5.07 8.44 -0.92
N PHE A 137 -5.05 9.13 0.23
CA PHE A 137 -3.86 9.84 0.70
C PHE A 137 -2.71 8.89 1.01
N MET A 138 -3.02 7.76 1.64
CA MET A 138 -2.00 6.75 1.97
C MET A 138 -1.39 6.16 0.70
N ASP A 139 -2.20 5.74 -0.26
CA ASP A 139 -1.70 5.10 -1.48
C ASP A 139 -0.99 6.08 -2.44
N THR A 140 -1.35 7.35 -2.41
CA THR A 140 -0.73 8.41 -3.24
C THR A 140 0.30 9.25 -2.50
N VAL A 141 0.52 9.01 -1.22
CA VAL A 141 1.34 9.88 -0.35
C VAL A 141 0.87 11.33 -0.49
N SER A 142 -0.40 11.54 -0.14
CA SER A 142 -1.05 12.86 -0.25
C SER A 142 -0.90 13.50 -1.64
N PHE A 143 -1.09 12.69 -2.69
CA PHE A 143 -0.94 13.07 -4.11
C PHE A 143 0.48 13.45 -4.55
N HIS A 144 1.50 13.09 -3.78
CA HIS A 144 2.91 13.34 -4.12
C HIS A 144 3.64 12.10 -4.66
N SER A 145 2.93 11.01 -4.95
CA SER A 145 3.52 9.81 -5.56
C SER A 145 3.21 9.68 -7.05
N THR A 146 3.94 8.78 -7.72
CA THR A 146 3.71 8.42 -9.12
C THR A 146 2.38 7.71 -9.38
N LYS A 147 1.69 7.23 -8.34
CA LYS A 147 0.36 6.65 -8.40
C LYS A 147 -0.75 7.71 -8.56
N THR A 148 -0.45 8.98 -8.34
CA THR A 148 -1.41 10.07 -8.35
C THR A 148 -2.09 10.24 -9.71
N VAL A 149 -3.41 10.24 -9.71
CA VAL A 149 -4.23 10.58 -10.88
C VAL A 149 -4.87 11.95 -10.66
N LYS A 150 -4.47 12.94 -11.44
CA LYS A 150 -4.87 14.35 -11.22
C LYS A 150 -6.40 14.58 -11.12
N LYS A 151 -7.21 13.86 -11.92
CA LYS A 151 -8.67 13.96 -11.87
C LYS A 151 -9.26 13.55 -10.51
N ASP A 152 -8.54 12.74 -9.74
CA ASP A 152 -9.02 12.22 -8.46
C ASP A 152 -8.87 13.25 -7.35
N MET A 153 -7.86 14.12 -7.45
CA MET A 153 -7.69 15.25 -6.52
C MET A 153 -8.95 16.14 -6.43
N SER A 154 -9.60 16.38 -7.56
CA SER A 154 -10.80 17.23 -7.58
C SER A 154 -11.95 16.63 -6.77
N TRP A 155 -12.17 15.32 -6.89
CA TRP A 155 -13.20 14.63 -6.10
C TRP A 155 -12.86 14.63 -4.61
N VAL A 156 -11.62 14.33 -4.26
CA VAL A 156 -11.19 14.33 -2.85
C VAL A 156 -11.31 15.72 -2.25
N ASN A 157 -10.90 16.77 -2.98
CA ASN A 157 -11.05 18.17 -2.51
C ASN A 157 -12.53 18.56 -2.35
N GLU A 158 -13.40 18.12 -3.26
CA GLU A 158 -14.85 18.34 -3.11
C GLU A 158 -15.39 17.67 -1.86
N MET A 159 -15.00 16.40 -1.61
CA MET A 159 -15.49 15.64 -0.47
C MET A 159 -14.94 16.17 0.85
N THR A 160 -13.65 16.50 0.92
CA THR A 160 -13.07 17.09 2.13
C THR A 160 -13.72 18.43 2.47
N THR A 161 -14.02 19.27 1.46
CA THR A 161 -14.76 20.52 1.65
C THR A 161 -16.21 20.28 2.09
N ARG A 162 -16.93 19.39 1.40
CA ARG A 162 -18.35 19.08 1.67
C ARG A 162 -18.58 18.55 3.09
N TYR A 163 -17.67 17.72 3.56
CA TYR A 163 -17.79 17.06 4.87
C TYR A 163 -16.95 17.75 5.96
N GLU A 164 -16.33 18.88 5.66
CA GLU A 164 -15.47 19.63 6.61
C GLU A 164 -14.42 18.71 7.23
N LEU A 165 -13.64 18.02 6.37
CA LEU A 165 -12.55 17.15 6.78
C LEU A 165 -11.22 17.93 6.75
N ASP A 166 -10.42 17.81 7.79
CA ASP A 166 -9.08 18.39 7.82
C ASP A 166 -8.10 17.50 7.05
N TYR A 167 -7.74 17.94 5.86
CA TYR A 167 -6.83 17.24 4.96
C TYR A 167 -5.45 16.98 5.60
N ASP A 168 -4.86 18.00 6.23
CA ASP A 168 -3.51 17.89 6.81
C ASP A 168 -3.50 17.02 8.06
N GLU A 169 -4.57 17.08 8.85
CA GLU A 169 -4.76 16.19 9.99
C GLU A 169 -4.89 14.75 9.53
N MET A 170 -5.79 14.48 8.57
CA MET A 170 -5.99 13.12 8.02
C MET A 170 -4.70 12.54 7.46
N TYR A 171 -3.92 13.32 6.71
CA TYR A 171 -2.66 12.86 6.16
C TYR A 171 -1.66 12.53 7.27
N ARG A 172 -1.47 13.45 8.24
CA ARG A 172 -0.56 13.21 9.37
C ARG A 172 -0.95 12.01 10.21
N GLU A 173 -2.24 11.79 10.39
CA GLU A 173 -2.77 10.65 11.14
C GLU A 173 -2.60 9.31 10.42
N GLY A 174 -2.64 9.31 9.09
CA GLY A 174 -2.35 8.16 8.26
C GLY A 174 -0.85 7.87 8.12
N LEU A 175 0.04 8.81 8.46
CA LEU A 175 1.47 8.59 8.39
C LEU A 175 1.94 7.55 9.40
N CYS A 176 2.34 6.40 8.91
CA CYS A 176 3.04 5.40 9.70
C CYS A 176 4.54 5.67 9.64
N LEU A 177 4.99 6.50 10.57
CA LEU A 177 6.41 6.80 10.70
C LEU A 177 7.15 5.62 11.34
N THR A 178 8.36 5.38 10.87
CA THR A 178 9.25 4.41 11.49
C THR A 178 9.73 4.95 12.84
N GLU A 179 9.47 4.22 13.91
CA GLU A 179 10.02 4.55 15.23
C GLU A 179 11.53 4.30 15.22
N LEU A 180 12.31 5.38 15.38
CA LEU A 180 13.78 5.32 15.30
C LEU A 180 14.42 4.97 16.65
N THR A 181 13.96 3.85 17.26
CA THR A 181 14.38 3.42 18.61
C THR A 181 15.46 2.35 18.59
N ASP A 182 15.43 1.43 17.62
CA ASP A 182 16.38 0.32 17.51
C ASP A 182 16.94 0.21 16.08
N VAL A 183 18.22 0.61 15.94
CA VAL A 183 18.94 0.52 14.65
C VAL A 183 19.00 -0.90 14.11
N GLU A 184 19.02 -1.92 14.98
CA GLU A 184 19.08 -3.33 14.57
C GLU A 184 17.79 -3.77 13.87
N GLU A 185 16.65 -3.32 14.35
CA GLU A 185 15.34 -3.65 13.80
C GLU A 185 15.02 -2.79 12.57
N ILE A 186 15.17 -1.46 12.70
CA ILE A 186 14.78 -0.53 11.65
C ILE A 186 15.64 -0.63 10.38
N ALA A 187 16.90 -1.06 10.49
CA ALA A 187 17.75 -1.30 9.33
C ALA A 187 17.15 -2.31 8.34
N PHE A 188 16.30 -3.20 8.82
CA PHE A 188 15.68 -4.26 8.02
C PHE A 188 14.16 -4.09 7.88
N ASN A 189 13.62 -2.93 8.23
CA ASN A 189 12.20 -2.66 8.09
C ASN A 189 11.74 -2.88 6.64
N GLY A 190 10.71 -3.71 6.46
CA GLY A 190 10.20 -4.10 5.14
C GLY A 190 11.25 -4.77 4.23
N LEU A 191 12.17 -5.55 4.79
CA LEU A 191 13.23 -6.24 4.04
C LEU A 191 12.64 -7.09 2.93
N LYS A 192 13.07 -6.81 1.69
CA LYS A 192 12.83 -7.66 0.52
C LYS A 192 14.16 -8.17 -0.04
N LYS A 193 14.15 -9.43 -0.47
CA LYS A 193 15.28 -10.12 -1.10
C LYS A 193 14.85 -10.56 -2.49
N ALA A 194 15.65 -10.26 -3.49
CA ALA A 194 15.38 -10.63 -4.87
C ALA A 194 16.67 -11.02 -5.59
N ASP A 195 16.56 -11.89 -6.56
CA ASP A 195 17.62 -12.29 -7.49
C ASP A 195 17.19 -11.93 -8.90
N TYR A 196 18.06 -11.27 -9.64
CA TYR A 196 17.85 -10.86 -11.00
C TYR A 196 18.96 -11.46 -11.87
N ASP A 197 18.73 -12.69 -12.37
CA ASP A 197 19.69 -13.42 -13.21
C ASP A 197 21.07 -13.58 -12.56
N GLY A 198 21.11 -13.90 -11.27
CA GLY A 198 22.31 -14.08 -10.47
C GLY A 198 22.88 -12.82 -9.84
N PHE A 199 22.20 -11.66 -10.00
CA PHE A 199 22.52 -10.44 -9.27
C PHE A 199 21.54 -10.22 -8.13
N THR A 200 22.02 -10.33 -6.89
CA THR A 200 21.18 -10.28 -5.70
C THR A 200 20.99 -8.85 -5.20
N ILE A 201 19.72 -8.43 -5.05
CA ILE A 201 19.36 -7.14 -4.49
C ILE A 201 18.53 -7.37 -3.22
N HIS A 202 19.01 -6.88 -2.08
CA HIS A 202 18.20 -6.75 -0.88
C HIS A 202 17.80 -5.29 -0.69
N SER A 203 16.60 -5.06 -0.19
CA SER A 203 16.14 -3.68 0.05
C SER A 203 15.31 -3.56 1.32
N SER A 204 15.49 -2.44 2.03
CA SER A 204 14.68 -2.03 3.18
C SER A 204 14.37 -0.54 3.09
N TYR A 205 13.48 -0.05 3.93
CA TYR A 205 13.11 1.37 3.93
C TYR A 205 12.73 1.86 5.32
N ILE A 206 12.78 3.18 5.48
CA ILE A 206 12.18 3.90 6.61
C ILE A 206 11.35 5.07 6.11
N GLN A 207 10.33 5.41 6.89
CA GLN A 207 9.48 6.58 6.68
C GLN A 207 9.66 7.50 7.88
N ILE A 208 10.18 8.67 7.65
CA ILE A 208 10.53 9.63 8.71
C ILE A 208 10.02 11.03 8.38
N VAL A 209 10.03 11.88 9.37
CA VAL A 209 9.91 13.33 9.19
C VAL A 209 11.29 13.95 9.35
N ASP A 210 11.62 14.93 8.50
CA ASP A 210 12.85 15.72 8.59
C ASP A 210 14.13 14.86 8.53
N LEU A 211 14.52 14.52 7.31
CA LEU A 211 15.70 13.70 7.04
C LEU A 211 16.97 14.29 7.65
N GLU A 212 17.13 15.62 7.66
CA GLU A 212 18.34 16.26 8.16
C GLU A 212 18.52 16.04 9.66
N LYS A 213 17.45 16.12 10.45
CA LYS A 213 17.51 15.85 11.90
C LYS A 213 17.85 14.40 12.23
N ASN A 214 17.60 13.48 11.30
CA ASN A 214 17.81 12.05 11.48
C ASN A 214 19.13 11.54 10.84
N GLU A 215 19.97 12.42 10.31
CA GLU A 215 21.20 12.05 9.59
C GLU A 215 22.09 11.08 10.39
N LYS A 216 22.27 11.32 11.69
CA LYS A 216 23.12 10.47 12.56
C LYS A 216 22.63 9.02 12.60
N ILE A 217 21.35 8.80 12.83
CA ILE A 217 20.80 7.43 12.91
C ILE A 217 20.82 6.77 11.55
N ILE A 218 20.60 7.51 10.46
CA ILE A 218 20.73 7.02 9.09
C ILE A 218 22.16 6.51 8.84
N GLN A 219 23.18 7.25 9.25
CA GLN A 219 24.56 6.82 9.12
C GLN A 219 24.86 5.54 9.89
N ASP A 220 24.28 5.35 11.06
CA ASP A 220 24.46 4.11 11.84
C ASP A 220 23.74 2.92 11.18
N ILE A 221 22.56 3.14 10.60
CA ILE A 221 21.87 2.14 9.77
C ILE A 221 22.74 1.75 8.57
N LEU A 222 23.28 2.71 7.84
CA LEU A 222 24.12 2.45 6.67
C LEU A 222 25.37 1.62 7.00
N LYS A 223 26.04 1.91 8.13
CA LYS A 223 27.16 1.11 8.62
C LYS A 223 26.75 -0.36 8.89
N LYS A 224 25.57 -0.56 9.49
CA LYS A 224 25.04 -1.88 9.76
C LYS A 224 24.71 -2.62 8.47
N LEU A 225 24.00 -1.99 7.55
CA LEU A 225 23.63 -2.59 6.27
C LEU A 225 24.85 -2.95 5.41
N LYS A 226 25.92 -2.13 5.45
CA LYS A 226 27.20 -2.46 4.80
C LYS A 226 27.84 -3.73 5.38
N LYS A 227 27.77 -3.92 6.70
CA LYS A 227 28.24 -5.17 7.36
C LYS A 227 27.38 -6.36 6.97
N TYR A 228 26.04 -6.20 6.99
CA TYR A 228 25.09 -7.24 6.60
C TYR A 228 25.33 -7.68 5.15
N ARG A 229 25.39 -6.73 4.20
CA ARG A 229 25.64 -7.01 2.78
C ARG A 229 26.89 -7.90 2.59
N LYS A 230 28.01 -7.56 3.26
CA LYS A 230 29.25 -8.33 3.16
C LYS A 230 29.11 -9.74 3.74
N LYS A 231 28.46 -9.88 4.91
CA LYS A 231 28.23 -11.17 5.58
C LYS A 231 27.36 -12.09 4.72
N GLU A 232 26.26 -11.57 4.19
CA GLU A 232 25.29 -12.33 3.39
C GLU A 232 25.69 -12.45 1.90
N LYS A 233 26.82 -11.84 1.50
CA LYS A 233 27.33 -11.83 0.10
C LYS A 233 26.32 -11.31 -0.91
N VAL A 234 25.58 -10.26 -0.55
CA VAL A 234 24.59 -9.60 -1.42
C VAL A 234 25.34 -8.64 -2.37
N ASP A 235 25.00 -8.64 -3.65
CA ASP A 235 25.66 -7.79 -4.63
C ASP A 235 25.36 -6.31 -4.37
N LEU A 236 24.10 -5.98 -4.09
CA LEU A 236 23.65 -4.64 -3.80
C LEU A 236 22.61 -4.62 -2.68
N PHE A 237 22.81 -3.78 -1.66
CA PHE A 237 21.75 -3.47 -0.71
C PHE A 237 21.21 -2.07 -1.01
N VAL A 238 19.89 -1.94 -1.13
CA VAL A 238 19.19 -0.69 -1.39
C VAL A 238 18.44 -0.27 -0.13
N PHE A 239 18.87 0.84 0.46
CA PHE A 239 18.19 1.41 1.62
C PHE A 239 17.48 2.70 1.22
N ILE A 240 16.19 2.77 1.48
CA ILE A 240 15.34 3.87 1.05
C ILE A 240 14.88 4.67 2.26
N VAL A 241 15.10 5.97 2.23
CA VAL A 241 14.61 6.90 3.24
C VAL A 241 13.55 7.79 2.61
N TYR A 242 12.33 7.69 3.11
CA TYR A 242 11.23 8.56 2.74
C TYR A 242 11.09 9.68 3.77
N ASP A 243 11.35 10.91 3.38
CA ASP A 243 10.98 12.10 4.14
C ASP A 243 9.53 12.45 3.82
N MET A 244 8.64 12.07 4.72
CA MET A 244 7.19 12.16 4.52
C MET A 244 6.67 13.61 4.65
N THR A 245 7.45 14.51 5.24
CA THR A 245 7.11 15.92 5.37
C THR A 245 7.48 16.71 4.12
N ASN A 246 8.64 16.40 3.55
CA ASN A 246 9.18 17.11 2.40
C ASN A 246 8.87 16.40 1.06
N PHE A 247 8.13 15.26 1.11
CA PHE A 247 7.84 14.41 -0.05
C PHE A 247 9.08 14.06 -0.85
N TYR A 248 10.15 13.71 -0.15
CA TYR A 248 11.45 13.49 -0.70
C TYR A 248 11.91 12.06 -0.44
N THR A 249 12.57 11.44 -1.41
CA THR A 249 13.09 10.09 -1.29
C THR A 249 14.58 10.07 -1.53
N LYS A 250 15.34 9.55 -0.58
CA LYS A 250 16.77 9.30 -0.70
C LYS A 250 17.04 7.81 -0.76
N VAL A 251 17.73 7.36 -1.79
CA VAL A 251 17.98 5.95 -2.08
C VAL A 251 19.46 5.66 -1.96
N TYR A 252 19.87 5.04 -0.88
CA TYR A 252 21.25 4.64 -0.68
C TYR A 252 21.52 3.28 -1.35
N LYS A 253 22.55 3.23 -2.20
CA LYS A 253 23.04 2.04 -2.89
C LYS A 253 24.32 1.58 -2.21
N ILE A 254 24.26 0.45 -1.52
CA ILE A 254 25.33 -0.06 -0.68
C ILE A 254 25.94 -1.28 -1.36
N ASN A 255 27.12 -1.08 -1.93
CA ASN A 255 28.00 -2.12 -2.45
C ASN A 255 29.32 -2.09 -1.64
N ASP A 256 30.49 -2.03 -2.26
CA ASP A 256 31.74 -1.79 -1.55
C ASP A 256 31.85 -0.35 -1.04
N ASP A 257 31.19 0.56 -1.72
CA ASP A 257 30.98 1.95 -1.32
C ASP A 257 29.51 2.21 -0.97
N ILE A 258 29.19 3.43 -0.58
CA ILE A 258 27.82 3.92 -0.37
C ILE A 258 27.63 5.12 -1.28
N ASP A 259 26.76 4.96 -2.26
CA ASP A 259 26.32 6.00 -3.16
C ASP A 259 24.81 6.23 -2.98
N TYR A 260 24.25 7.34 -3.46
CA TYR A 260 22.82 7.59 -3.35
C TYR A 260 22.26 8.30 -4.60
N ASP A 261 20.96 8.07 -4.82
CA ASP A 261 20.12 8.83 -5.74
C ASP A 261 19.06 9.59 -4.93
N GLU A 262 18.58 10.70 -5.49
CA GLU A 262 17.58 11.56 -4.86
C GLU A 262 16.38 11.76 -5.79
N TYR A 263 15.18 11.71 -5.21
CA TYR A 263 13.93 11.98 -5.90
C TYR A 263 13.16 13.06 -5.14
N PHE A 264 12.80 14.13 -5.83
CA PHE A 264 12.00 15.23 -5.26
C PHE A 264 10.50 14.89 -5.31
N LEU A 265 10.18 13.66 -4.91
CA LEU A 265 8.84 13.10 -4.77
C LEU A 265 8.94 11.77 -4.00
N TYR A 266 7.78 11.20 -3.61
CA TYR A 266 7.75 9.83 -3.09
C TYR A 266 7.93 8.83 -4.25
N ALA A 267 9.12 8.26 -4.34
CA ALA A 267 9.43 7.26 -5.36
C ALA A 267 9.09 5.85 -4.87
N SER A 268 8.14 5.18 -5.51
CA SER A 268 7.76 3.81 -5.15
C SER A 268 8.93 2.84 -5.27
N ARG A 269 9.20 2.06 -4.20
CA ARG A 269 10.23 1.02 -4.21
C ARG A 269 10.04 0.03 -5.35
N GLY A 270 8.82 -0.50 -5.51
CA GLY A 270 8.53 -1.56 -6.49
C GLY A 270 8.34 -1.06 -7.91
N ASN A 271 7.75 0.13 -8.10
CA ASN A 271 7.39 0.62 -9.41
C ASN A 271 8.41 1.59 -10.03
N THR A 272 9.31 2.13 -9.22
CA THR A 272 10.29 3.14 -9.68
C THR A 272 11.72 2.73 -9.30
N ILE A 273 12.02 2.66 -8.00
CA ILE A 273 13.40 2.54 -7.51
C ILE A 273 14.06 1.23 -7.95
N ILE A 274 13.46 0.09 -7.63
CA ILE A 274 14.06 -1.21 -7.95
C ILE A 274 14.13 -1.46 -9.46
N PRO A 275 13.08 -1.17 -10.27
CA PRO A 275 13.19 -1.26 -11.73
C PRO A 275 14.31 -0.40 -12.33
N ASP A 276 14.52 0.82 -11.86
CA ASP A 276 15.60 1.69 -12.34
C ASP A 276 16.99 1.12 -11.97
N ILE A 277 17.12 0.57 -10.78
CA ILE A 277 18.35 -0.09 -10.31
C ILE A 277 18.62 -1.35 -11.13
N VAL A 278 17.65 -2.22 -11.32
CA VAL A 278 17.78 -3.44 -12.14
C VAL A 278 18.18 -3.09 -13.57
N LYS A 279 17.56 -2.07 -14.14
CA LYS A 279 17.93 -1.56 -15.47
C LYS A 279 19.38 -1.08 -15.53
N LYS A 280 19.92 -0.51 -14.45
CA LYS A 280 21.28 0.04 -14.38
C LYS A 280 22.34 -1.03 -14.13
N TYR A 281 22.06 -2.01 -13.27
CA TYR A 281 23.04 -2.98 -12.77
C TYR A 281 22.92 -4.38 -13.39
N CYS A 282 21.73 -4.77 -13.87
CA CYS A 282 21.45 -6.13 -14.37
C CYS A 282 21.30 -6.19 -15.90
N LYS A 283 21.48 -5.08 -16.64
CA LYS A 283 21.57 -5.13 -18.11
C LYS A 283 22.93 -5.68 -18.52
N LYS A 284 22.92 -6.90 -19.02
CA LYS A 284 23.95 -7.40 -19.93
C LYS A 284 23.63 -7.01 -21.36
#